data_0e266edbc37b61e1ea6650f0c1deb93a
#
_entry.id   0e266edbc37b61e1ea6650f0c1deb93a
#
_cell.length_a   1.000
_cell.length_b   1.000
_cell.length_c   1.000
_cell.angle_alpha   90.00
_cell.angle_beta   90.00
_cell.angle_gamma   90.00
#
_symmetry.space_group_name_H-M   'P 1'
#
loop_
_entity.id
_entity.type
_entity.pdbx_description
1 polymer ?
#
loop_
_entity_poly.entity_id
_entity_poly.type
_entity_poly.pdbx_seq_one_letter_code
_entity_poly.pdbx_strand_id
1 'polypeptide(L)'
;MKYLIFVFLSLFFISCTKNIPTPSERKNLVLISSKEKGFEQVNIQTSYFSIFSLQKKDITCKNKSLHVYIEGDGLAWINRRTISSDPTPINSTILKIINEDENECKIYLARPCQYLNFGICEKKYWTSHRFSPEVLKSFDESLDILKNRYENSDFTLIGHSGGGAIVTLLGAKRDDIKRLITIAGNLDIQKWTTFHNISKLTESLNPADFTKDLENIEQYHLIGNNDKIIPKDIFLSYYSKFINKNKITFSYLNESHNCCWEKPYKKLMLTLE
;
A
#
# COMPACT_ATOMS: atom_id res chain seq x y z
N MET A 1 -50.90 50.28 -20.43
CA MET A 1 -50.21 49.01 -20.72
C MET A 1 -48.82 49.04 -20.09
N LYS A 2 -48.64 48.34 -18.98
CA LYS A 2 -47.33 48.25 -18.31
C LYS A 2 -46.68 46.92 -18.72
N TYR A 3 -45.57 46.94 -19.45
CA TYR A 3 -44.82 45.74 -19.78
C TYR A 3 -43.90 45.36 -18.61
N LEU A 4 -44.16 44.18 -18.03
CA LEU A 4 -43.30 43.56 -17.02
C LEU A 4 -42.19 42.81 -17.74
N ILE A 5 -40.94 43.32 -17.69
CA ILE A 5 -39.75 42.61 -18.23
C ILE A 5 -39.30 41.60 -17.15
N PHE A 6 -39.52 40.31 -17.41
CA PHE A 6 -38.94 39.23 -16.64
C PHE A 6 -37.46 39.02 -17.07
N VAL A 7 -36.52 39.46 -16.23
CA VAL A 7 -35.12 39.12 -16.40
C VAL A 7 -34.89 37.72 -15.82
N PHE A 8 -34.67 36.75 -16.72
CA PHE A 8 -34.25 35.39 -16.35
C PHE A 8 -32.76 35.43 -15.98
N LEU A 9 -32.46 35.43 -14.68
CA LEU A 9 -31.08 35.28 -14.17
C LEU A 9 -30.72 33.80 -14.20
N SER A 10 -30.06 33.33 -15.27
CA SER A 10 -29.54 31.98 -15.36
C SER A 10 -28.30 31.86 -14.47
N LEU A 11 -28.45 31.28 -13.28
CA LEU A 11 -27.36 30.87 -12.40
C LEU A 11 -26.62 29.72 -13.06
N PHE A 12 -25.50 30.00 -13.68
CA PHE A 12 -24.52 28.97 -14.05
C PHE A 12 -23.86 28.42 -12.78
N PHE A 13 -24.33 27.27 -12.32
CA PHE A 13 -23.59 26.47 -11.35
C PHE A 13 -22.33 25.92 -12.03
N ILE A 14 -21.21 26.60 -11.87
CA ILE A 14 -19.90 26.01 -12.19
C ILE A 14 -19.63 24.97 -11.10
N SER A 15 -20.03 23.74 -11.37
CA SER A 15 -19.64 22.59 -10.56
C SER A 15 -18.14 22.39 -10.79
N CYS A 16 -17.30 22.75 -9.81
CA CYS A 16 -15.91 22.35 -9.76
C CYS A 16 -15.86 20.83 -9.51
N THR A 17 -16.06 20.04 -10.55
CA THR A 17 -15.69 18.62 -10.51
C THR A 17 -14.18 18.55 -10.48
N LYS A 18 -13.59 18.13 -9.34
CA LYS A 18 -12.18 17.76 -9.31
C LYS A 18 -12.00 16.60 -10.31
N ASN A 19 -11.44 16.92 -11.47
CA ASN A 19 -11.14 15.88 -12.45
C ASN A 19 -10.06 14.96 -11.87
N ILE A 20 -10.42 13.69 -11.72
CA ILE A 20 -9.46 12.65 -11.35
C ILE A 20 -8.54 12.43 -12.58
N PRO A 21 -7.21 12.58 -12.43
CA PRO A 21 -6.30 12.33 -13.55
C PRO A 21 -6.48 10.93 -14.12
N THR A 22 -6.33 10.78 -15.42
CA THR A 22 -6.41 9.48 -16.10
C THR A 22 -5.35 8.51 -15.58
N PRO A 23 -5.53 7.18 -15.72
CA PRO A 23 -4.50 6.21 -15.36
C PRO A 23 -3.13 6.48 -15.98
N SER A 24 -3.12 6.91 -17.25
CA SER A 24 -1.89 7.27 -17.97
C SER A 24 -1.20 8.49 -17.36
N GLU A 25 -1.96 9.55 -17.04
CA GLU A 25 -1.41 10.74 -16.38
C GLU A 25 -0.83 10.40 -15.00
N ARG A 26 -1.55 9.59 -14.19
CA ARG A 26 -1.08 9.13 -12.87
C ARG A 26 0.23 8.34 -12.99
N LYS A 27 0.32 7.43 -13.98
CA LYS A 27 1.54 6.68 -14.27
C LYS A 27 2.69 7.59 -14.70
N ASN A 28 2.45 8.51 -15.61
CA ASN A 28 3.48 9.43 -16.11
C ASN A 28 4.04 10.32 -14.99
N LEU A 29 3.18 10.84 -14.11
CA LEU A 29 3.63 11.62 -12.94
C LEU A 29 4.57 10.81 -12.04
N VAL A 30 4.23 9.54 -11.77
CA VAL A 30 5.08 8.65 -10.98
C VAL A 30 6.41 8.38 -11.68
N LEU A 31 6.42 8.10 -12.98
CA LEU A 31 7.65 7.83 -13.73
C LEU A 31 8.58 9.04 -13.76
N ILE A 32 8.05 10.25 -13.97
CA ILE A 32 8.85 11.48 -13.97
C ILE A 32 9.49 11.70 -12.60
N SER A 33 8.68 11.71 -11.53
CA SER A 33 9.16 11.95 -10.16
C SER A 33 10.13 10.88 -9.66
N SER A 34 9.93 9.62 -10.06
CA SER A 34 10.80 8.50 -9.67
C SER A 34 12.13 8.55 -10.41
N LYS A 35 12.13 8.95 -11.69
CA LYS A 35 13.36 9.11 -12.48
C LYS A 35 14.28 10.19 -11.89
N GLU A 36 13.73 11.29 -11.39
CA GLU A 36 14.49 12.34 -10.70
C GLU A 36 15.19 11.82 -9.43
N LYS A 37 14.70 10.71 -8.85
CA LYS A 37 15.27 10.02 -7.69
C LYS A 37 16.13 8.81 -8.06
N GLY A 38 16.41 8.62 -9.34
CA GLY A 38 17.25 7.52 -9.86
C GLY A 38 16.55 6.17 -9.95
N PHE A 39 15.20 6.13 -9.90
CA PHE A 39 14.45 4.91 -10.12
C PHE A 39 14.06 4.74 -11.58
N GLU A 40 14.06 3.51 -12.04
CA GLU A 40 13.58 3.10 -13.36
C GLU A 40 12.42 2.09 -13.20
N GLN A 41 11.49 2.11 -14.17
CA GLN A 41 10.42 1.12 -14.22
C GLN A 41 10.99 -0.25 -14.62
N VAL A 42 10.70 -1.26 -13.81
CA VAL A 42 10.94 -2.66 -14.12
C VAL A 42 9.67 -3.45 -13.85
N ASN A 43 9.16 -4.18 -14.85
CA ASN A 43 7.98 -5.02 -14.65
C ASN A 43 8.41 -6.41 -14.23
N ILE A 44 7.85 -6.91 -13.13
CA ILE A 44 8.11 -8.26 -12.62
C ILE A 44 6.96 -9.15 -13.09
N GLN A 45 7.28 -10.15 -13.94
CA GLN A 45 6.31 -11.13 -14.40
C GLN A 45 6.14 -12.21 -13.35
N THR A 46 4.92 -12.49 -12.97
CA THR A 46 4.55 -13.56 -12.05
C THR A 46 3.50 -14.47 -12.67
N SER A 47 3.13 -15.55 -11.99
CA SER A 47 2.17 -16.54 -12.52
C SER A 47 0.79 -15.93 -12.83
N TYR A 48 0.37 -14.90 -12.09
CA TYR A 48 -0.97 -14.30 -12.24
C TYR A 48 -0.95 -12.88 -12.77
N PHE A 49 0.03 -12.07 -12.37
CA PHE A 49 0.07 -10.64 -12.67
C PHE A 49 1.45 -10.21 -13.15
N SER A 50 1.47 -9.11 -13.89
CA SER A 50 2.68 -8.32 -14.06
C SER A 50 2.68 -7.21 -13.00
N ILE A 51 3.69 -7.20 -12.13
CA ILE A 51 3.82 -6.22 -11.05
C ILE A 51 4.68 -5.05 -11.53
N PHE A 52 4.12 -3.85 -11.50
CA PHE A 52 4.89 -2.63 -11.73
C PHE A 52 5.84 -2.41 -10.56
N SER A 53 7.11 -2.23 -10.83
CA SER A 53 8.10 -1.88 -9.82
C SER A 53 8.96 -0.70 -10.26
N LEU A 54 9.52 -0.02 -9.26
CA LEU A 54 10.54 1.00 -9.43
C LEU A 54 11.80 0.55 -8.72
N GLN A 55 12.88 0.46 -9.45
CA GLN A 55 14.16 -0.08 -8.99
C GLN A 55 15.26 0.91 -9.34
N LYS A 56 16.23 1.10 -8.45
CA LYS A 56 17.42 1.88 -8.79
C LYS A 56 18.32 1.08 -9.73
N LYS A 57 18.91 1.78 -10.68
CA LYS A 57 19.92 1.19 -11.58
C LYS A 57 21.21 0.95 -10.82
N ASP A 58 21.90 -0.12 -11.18
CA ASP A 58 23.27 -0.45 -10.73
C ASP A 58 23.46 -0.55 -9.20
N ILE A 59 22.40 -0.89 -8.43
CA ILE A 59 22.52 -1.17 -6.99
C ILE A 59 23.07 -2.57 -6.74
N THR A 60 23.94 -2.67 -5.74
CA THR A 60 24.47 -3.95 -5.25
C THR A 60 23.95 -4.21 -3.85
N CYS A 61 23.06 -5.19 -3.70
CA CYS A 61 22.44 -5.54 -2.43
C CYS A 61 22.89 -6.90 -1.90
N LYS A 62 23.93 -7.48 -2.49
CA LYS A 62 24.45 -8.78 -2.08
C LYS A 62 24.78 -8.81 -0.59
N ASN A 63 24.22 -9.78 0.11
CA ASN A 63 24.37 -9.98 1.55
C ASN A 63 23.87 -8.78 2.41
N LYS A 64 23.02 -7.90 1.87
CA LYS A 64 22.37 -6.81 2.59
C LYS A 64 20.85 -7.07 2.71
N SER A 65 20.19 -6.40 3.63
CA SER A 65 18.72 -6.39 3.67
C SER A 65 18.17 -5.56 2.51
N LEU A 66 17.22 -6.11 1.77
CA LEU A 66 16.50 -5.38 0.72
C LEU A 66 15.19 -4.81 1.26
N HIS A 67 15.04 -3.49 1.23
CA HIS A 67 13.83 -2.80 1.63
C HIS A 67 12.81 -2.80 0.49
N VAL A 68 11.67 -3.45 0.70
CA VAL A 68 10.61 -3.56 -0.31
C VAL A 68 9.37 -2.81 0.15
N TYR A 69 9.01 -1.79 -0.60
CA TYR A 69 7.92 -0.86 -0.33
C TYR A 69 6.68 -1.26 -1.12
N ILE A 70 5.62 -1.71 -0.46
CA ILE A 70 4.39 -2.20 -1.09
C ILE A 70 3.27 -1.17 -0.99
N GLU A 71 2.70 -0.84 -2.15
CA GLU A 71 1.65 0.17 -2.30
C GLU A 71 0.34 -0.23 -1.62
N GLY A 72 -0.43 0.79 -1.22
CA GLY A 72 -1.79 0.63 -0.73
C GLY A 72 -2.80 0.26 -1.81
N ASP A 73 -4.09 0.24 -1.45
CA ASP A 73 -5.16 -0.15 -2.38
C ASP A 73 -5.37 0.82 -3.55
N GLY A 74 -4.77 2.01 -3.50
CA GLY A 74 -4.88 3.03 -4.53
C GLY A 74 -6.31 3.55 -4.70
N LEU A 75 -6.70 3.85 -5.95
CA LEU A 75 -8.05 4.28 -6.29
C LEU A 75 -8.95 3.07 -6.55
N ALA A 76 -9.24 2.28 -5.53
CA ALA A 76 -10.12 1.11 -5.67
C ALA A 76 -11.59 1.51 -5.92
N TRP A 77 -12.02 2.64 -5.35
CA TRP A 77 -13.37 3.16 -5.45
C TRP A 77 -13.36 4.66 -5.74
N ILE A 78 -14.21 5.09 -6.66
CA ILE A 78 -14.45 6.53 -6.95
C ILE A 78 -15.28 7.16 -5.82
N ASN A 79 -16.26 6.41 -5.33
CA ASN A 79 -17.11 6.74 -4.20
C ASN A 79 -17.67 5.44 -3.59
N ARG A 80 -18.51 5.53 -2.55
CA ARG A 80 -19.05 4.35 -1.84
C ARG A 80 -19.83 3.36 -2.71
N ARG A 81 -20.22 3.72 -3.93
CA ARG A 81 -21.07 2.89 -4.82
C ARG A 81 -20.41 2.55 -6.15
N THR A 82 -19.37 3.29 -6.53
CA THR A 82 -18.75 3.18 -7.86
C THR A 82 -17.33 2.64 -7.73
N ILE A 83 -17.13 1.42 -8.18
CA ILE A 83 -15.80 0.81 -8.27
C ILE A 83 -15.01 1.54 -9.36
N SER A 84 -13.74 1.87 -9.09
CA SER A 84 -12.86 2.45 -10.11
C SER A 84 -12.65 1.47 -11.27
N SER A 85 -12.48 2.00 -12.45
CA SER A 85 -12.05 1.22 -13.63
C SER A 85 -10.57 0.88 -13.59
N ASP A 86 -9.77 1.60 -12.78
CA ASP A 86 -8.34 1.42 -12.67
C ASP A 86 -7.88 1.79 -11.24
N PRO A 87 -7.19 0.87 -10.52
CA PRO A 87 -6.82 1.07 -9.12
C PRO A 87 -5.53 1.88 -8.91
N THR A 88 -4.88 2.36 -9.97
CA THR A 88 -3.66 3.18 -9.87
C THR A 88 -3.88 4.35 -8.90
N PRO A 89 -3.01 4.57 -7.90
CA PRO A 89 -3.16 5.66 -6.94
C PRO A 89 -3.16 7.04 -7.61
N ILE A 90 -3.94 7.98 -7.08
CA ILE A 90 -3.84 9.40 -7.45
C ILE A 90 -2.57 9.99 -6.86
N ASN A 91 -2.31 9.65 -5.59
CA ASN A 91 -1.10 10.05 -4.85
C ASN A 91 -0.61 8.84 -4.06
N SER A 92 0.63 8.48 -4.22
CA SER A 92 1.25 7.38 -3.48
C SER A 92 1.91 7.89 -2.20
N THR A 93 1.42 7.43 -1.04
CA THR A 93 2.05 7.67 0.25
C THR A 93 3.38 6.92 0.34
N ILE A 94 3.43 5.70 -0.17
CA ILE A 94 4.64 4.86 -0.16
C ILE A 94 5.77 5.47 -0.98
N LEU A 95 5.48 6.07 -2.15
CA LEU A 95 6.51 6.74 -2.95
C LEU A 95 7.09 7.99 -2.28
N LYS A 96 6.36 8.64 -1.39
CA LYS A 96 6.91 9.72 -0.58
C LYS A 96 7.84 9.17 0.49
N ILE A 97 7.43 8.11 1.16
CA ILE A 97 8.15 7.48 2.27
C ILE A 97 9.47 6.83 1.82
N ILE A 98 9.51 6.15 0.66
CA ILE A 98 10.72 5.52 0.13
C ILE A 98 11.87 6.53 -0.06
N ASN A 99 11.54 7.80 -0.29
CA ASN A 99 12.53 8.85 -0.44
C ASN A 99 13.19 9.25 0.89
N GLU A 100 12.56 8.93 2.02
CA GLU A 100 13.09 9.21 3.37
C GLU A 100 13.98 8.08 3.91
N ASP A 101 14.05 6.96 3.21
CA ASP A 101 14.94 5.85 3.53
C ASP A 101 16.33 6.11 2.92
N GLU A 102 17.36 6.10 3.73
CA GLU A 102 18.74 6.30 3.30
C GLU A 102 19.39 5.01 2.76
N ASN A 103 18.75 3.84 2.99
CA ASN A 103 19.20 2.59 2.44
C ASN A 103 19.14 2.61 0.90
N GLU A 104 20.27 2.35 0.25
CA GLU A 104 20.35 2.27 -1.21
C GLU A 104 19.63 1.03 -1.77
N CYS A 105 19.60 -0.08 -0.99
CA CYS A 105 18.92 -1.32 -1.35
C CYS A 105 17.43 -1.23 -1.09
N LYS A 106 16.72 -0.49 -1.93
CA LYS A 106 15.28 -0.27 -1.80
C LYS A 106 14.54 -0.33 -3.14
N ILE A 107 13.37 -0.91 -3.11
CA ILE A 107 12.52 -1.19 -4.28
C ILE A 107 11.07 -0.87 -3.93
N TYR A 108 10.35 -0.26 -4.88
CA TYR A 108 8.91 -0.09 -4.81
C TYR A 108 8.19 -1.16 -5.64
N LEU A 109 7.13 -1.73 -5.07
CA LEU A 109 6.19 -2.62 -5.74
C LEU A 109 4.78 -2.05 -5.67
N ALA A 110 4.16 -1.87 -6.82
CA ALA A 110 2.73 -1.56 -6.90
C ALA A 110 1.89 -2.81 -6.58
N ARG A 111 0.59 -2.60 -6.30
CA ARG A 111 -0.37 -3.71 -6.23
C ARG A 111 -0.65 -4.24 -7.64
N PRO A 112 -1.11 -5.50 -7.77
CA PRO A 112 -1.61 -6.00 -9.04
C PRO A 112 -2.61 -5.02 -9.67
N CYS A 113 -2.51 -4.88 -11.00
CA CYS A 113 -3.37 -4.00 -11.82
C CYS A 113 -3.16 -2.48 -11.63
N GLN A 114 -2.29 -2.04 -10.75
CA GLN A 114 -1.88 -0.63 -10.68
C GLN A 114 -0.79 -0.35 -11.71
N TYR A 115 -0.87 0.75 -12.43
CA TYR A 115 0.05 1.20 -13.49
C TYR A 115 0.20 0.25 -14.70
N LEU A 116 -0.22 -1.00 -14.56
CA LEU A 116 -0.19 -2.04 -15.59
C LEU A 116 -1.52 -2.77 -15.59
N ASN A 117 -2.19 -2.81 -16.74
CA ASN A 117 -3.40 -3.62 -16.93
C ASN A 117 -3.03 -4.86 -17.75
N PHE A 118 -2.43 -5.85 -17.10
CA PHE A 118 -1.95 -7.08 -17.73
C PHE A 118 -2.22 -8.31 -16.85
N GLY A 119 -2.43 -9.46 -17.50
CA GLY A 119 -2.78 -10.71 -16.83
C GLY A 119 -4.28 -10.79 -16.52
N ILE A 120 -4.63 -11.33 -15.37
CA ILE A 120 -6.02 -11.54 -14.94
C ILE A 120 -6.65 -10.32 -14.27
N CYS A 121 -6.27 -9.08 -14.66
CA CYS A 121 -6.74 -7.86 -14.04
C CYS A 121 -8.24 -7.65 -14.19
N GLU A 122 -8.96 -7.88 -13.10
CA GLU A 122 -10.40 -7.66 -12.94
C GLU A 122 -10.70 -6.86 -11.69
N LYS A 123 -11.84 -6.18 -11.64
CA LYS A 123 -12.26 -5.34 -10.51
C LYS A 123 -12.24 -6.05 -9.16
N LYS A 124 -12.41 -7.37 -9.14
CA LYS A 124 -12.33 -8.15 -7.90
C LYS A 124 -10.96 -8.01 -7.21
N TYR A 125 -9.85 -7.89 -7.95
CA TYR A 125 -8.49 -7.84 -7.40
C TYR A 125 -8.10 -6.52 -6.74
N TRP A 126 -8.91 -5.46 -6.86
CA TRP A 126 -8.81 -4.27 -6.03
C TRP A 126 -10.04 -4.00 -5.17
N THR A 127 -10.97 -4.99 -5.11
CA THR A 127 -12.13 -4.97 -4.21
C THR A 127 -12.13 -6.19 -3.29
N SER A 128 -12.95 -7.21 -3.54
CA SER A 128 -13.15 -8.36 -2.64
C SER A 128 -11.95 -9.32 -2.55
N HIS A 129 -11.17 -9.46 -3.62
CA HIS A 129 -10.01 -10.37 -3.73
C HIS A 129 -8.67 -9.64 -3.54
N ARG A 130 -8.65 -8.44 -2.95
CA ARG A 130 -7.43 -7.60 -2.85
C ARG A 130 -6.30 -8.23 -2.05
N PHE A 131 -6.58 -9.24 -1.25
CA PHE A 131 -5.61 -10.03 -0.48
C PHE A 131 -5.81 -11.53 -0.72
N SER A 132 -6.24 -11.90 -1.92
CA SER A 132 -6.47 -13.29 -2.28
C SER A 132 -5.16 -14.07 -2.41
N PRO A 133 -5.22 -15.42 -2.39
CA PRO A 133 -4.04 -16.28 -2.58
C PRO A 133 -3.25 -15.95 -3.85
N GLU A 134 -3.91 -15.60 -4.97
CA GLU A 134 -3.26 -15.24 -6.23
C GLU A 134 -2.46 -13.94 -6.12
N VAL A 135 -3.02 -12.95 -5.41
CA VAL A 135 -2.34 -11.68 -5.13
C VAL A 135 -1.12 -11.94 -4.26
N LEU A 136 -1.28 -12.69 -3.16
CA LEU A 136 -0.16 -13.05 -2.28
C LEU A 136 0.92 -13.84 -3.00
N LYS A 137 0.54 -14.82 -3.84
CA LYS A 137 1.49 -15.62 -4.62
C LYS A 137 2.31 -14.75 -5.57
N SER A 138 1.70 -13.76 -6.20
CA SER A 138 2.42 -12.86 -7.10
C SER A 138 3.44 -11.98 -6.36
N PHE A 139 3.16 -11.55 -5.15
CA PHE A 139 4.17 -10.86 -4.32
C PHE A 139 5.27 -11.80 -3.84
N ASP A 140 4.93 -13.02 -3.44
CA ASP A 140 5.87 -14.05 -3.04
C ASP A 140 6.87 -14.37 -4.17
N GLU A 141 6.37 -14.64 -5.38
CA GLU A 141 7.18 -14.83 -6.59
C GLU A 141 8.01 -13.58 -6.94
N SER A 142 7.47 -12.38 -6.71
CA SER A 142 8.22 -11.14 -6.91
C SER A 142 9.41 -11.04 -5.96
N LEU A 143 9.25 -11.42 -4.69
CA LEU A 143 10.35 -11.46 -3.72
C LEU A 143 11.40 -12.50 -4.11
N ASP A 144 11.02 -13.67 -4.62
CA ASP A 144 11.97 -14.68 -5.12
C ASP A 144 12.77 -14.17 -6.31
N ILE A 145 12.12 -13.50 -7.26
CA ILE A 145 12.80 -12.87 -8.42
C ILE A 145 13.77 -11.78 -7.94
N LEU A 146 13.38 -10.96 -6.97
CA LEU A 146 14.23 -9.92 -6.41
C LEU A 146 15.40 -10.52 -5.65
N LYS A 147 15.18 -11.58 -4.85
CA LYS A 147 16.23 -12.29 -4.12
C LYS A 147 17.28 -12.86 -5.07
N ASN A 148 16.85 -13.50 -6.13
CA ASN A 148 17.75 -14.02 -7.15
C ASN A 148 18.52 -12.93 -7.91
N ARG A 149 17.87 -11.77 -8.16
CA ARG A 149 18.49 -10.64 -8.87
C ARG A 149 19.54 -9.92 -8.04
N TYR A 150 19.27 -9.69 -6.76
CA TYR A 150 20.06 -8.84 -5.88
C TYR A 150 20.94 -9.62 -4.89
N GLU A 151 20.76 -10.92 -4.80
CA GLU A 151 21.49 -11.81 -3.86
C GLU A 151 21.45 -11.26 -2.41
N ASN A 152 20.32 -10.60 -2.04
CA ASN A 152 20.15 -10.01 -0.71
C ASN A 152 20.02 -11.10 0.37
N SER A 153 20.45 -10.78 1.62
CA SER A 153 20.36 -11.71 2.74
C SER A 153 18.92 -11.98 3.16
N ASP A 154 18.16 -10.91 3.33
CA ASP A 154 16.79 -10.89 3.86
C ASP A 154 16.02 -9.69 3.33
N PHE A 155 14.75 -9.57 3.74
CA PHE A 155 13.90 -8.46 3.39
C PHE A 155 13.44 -7.69 4.62
N THR A 156 13.42 -6.36 4.52
CA THR A 156 12.58 -5.48 5.32
C THR A 156 11.38 -5.07 4.45
N LEU A 157 10.16 -5.47 4.85
CA LEU A 157 8.96 -5.17 4.10
C LEU A 157 8.23 -3.97 4.69
N ILE A 158 7.92 -2.98 3.87
CA ILE A 158 7.24 -1.74 4.26
C ILE A 158 5.93 -1.61 3.49
N GLY A 159 4.80 -1.47 4.19
CA GLY A 159 3.48 -1.38 3.55
C GLY A 159 2.59 -0.30 4.14
N HIS A 160 1.91 0.46 3.25
CA HIS A 160 0.89 1.42 3.63
C HIS A 160 -0.51 0.86 3.41
N SER A 161 -1.44 1.07 4.35
CA SER A 161 -2.85 0.69 4.19
C SER A 161 -3.03 -0.78 3.82
N GLY A 162 -3.60 -1.10 2.65
CA GLY A 162 -3.68 -2.46 2.11
C GLY A 162 -2.32 -3.11 1.85
N GLY A 163 -1.28 -2.31 1.54
CA GLY A 163 0.10 -2.81 1.47
C GLY A 163 0.60 -3.33 2.82
N GLY A 164 0.14 -2.72 3.94
CA GLY A 164 0.38 -3.23 5.28
C GLY A 164 -0.16 -4.64 5.51
N ALA A 165 -1.35 -4.95 4.99
CA ALA A 165 -1.90 -6.30 5.01
C ALA A 165 -1.02 -7.29 4.21
N ILE A 166 -0.58 -6.89 3.00
CA ILE A 166 0.27 -7.73 2.14
C ILE A 166 1.60 -8.06 2.83
N VAL A 167 2.33 -7.05 3.36
CA VAL A 167 3.63 -7.30 4.01
C VAL A 167 3.47 -8.21 5.22
N THR A 168 2.38 -8.07 5.98
CA THR A 168 2.10 -8.91 7.14
C THR A 168 1.80 -10.36 6.73
N LEU A 169 1.00 -10.58 5.69
CA LEU A 169 0.71 -11.91 5.16
C LEU A 169 1.94 -12.58 4.55
N LEU A 170 2.83 -11.81 3.89
CA LEU A 170 4.12 -12.32 3.40
C LEU A 170 5.05 -12.71 4.55
N GLY A 171 5.09 -11.90 5.62
CA GLY A 171 5.83 -12.23 6.82
C GLY A 171 5.40 -13.54 7.46
N ALA A 172 4.10 -13.81 7.51
CA ALA A 172 3.58 -15.07 8.04
C ALA A 172 3.91 -16.30 7.18
N LYS A 173 4.28 -16.09 5.91
CA LYS A 173 4.54 -17.16 4.93
C LYS A 173 6.02 -17.45 4.73
N ARG A 174 6.89 -16.45 4.86
CA ARG A 174 8.32 -16.52 4.48
C ARG A 174 9.22 -16.49 5.69
N ASP A 175 10.32 -17.19 5.62
CA ASP A 175 11.37 -17.26 6.65
C ASP A 175 12.54 -16.26 6.44
N ASP A 176 12.57 -15.59 5.27
CA ASP A 176 13.59 -14.61 4.92
C ASP A 176 13.16 -13.15 5.15
N ILE A 177 12.08 -12.94 5.92
CA ILE A 177 11.64 -11.61 6.32
C ILE A 177 12.24 -11.26 7.68
N LYS A 178 13.17 -10.30 7.68
CA LYS A 178 13.80 -9.79 8.90
C LYS A 178 12.88 -8.89 9.69
N ARG A 179 12.12 -8.02 9.00
CA ARG A 179 11.33 -6.96 9.63
C ARG A 179 10.11 -6.58 8.81
N LEU A 180 9.03 -6.23 9.51
CA LEU A 180 7.81 -5.66 8.93
C LEU A 180 7.61 -4.23 9.46
N ILE A 181 7.33 -3.28 8.56
CA ILE A 181 6.94 -1.93 8.92
C ILE A 181 5.59 -1.63 8.26
N THR A 182 4.57 -1.33 9.05
CA THR A 182 3.25 -0.95 8.51
C THR A 182 2.92 0.49 8.86
N ILE A 183 2.35 1.19 7.91
CA ILE A 183 1.94 2.59 8.04
C ILE A 183 0.46 2.63 7.75
N ALA A 184 -0.35 2.99 8.74
CA ALA A 184 -1.81 2.94 8.64
C ALA A 184 -2.31 1.58 8.08
N GLY A 185 -1.68 0.46 8.52
CA GLY A 185 -1.88 -0.88 7.96
C GLY A 185 -3.26 -1.48 8.26
N ASN A 186 -3.90 -2.08 7.24
CA ASN A 186 -5.15 -2.83 7.43
C ASN A 186 -4.85 -4.25 7.92
N LEU A 187 -4.63 -4.39 9.22
CA LEU A 187 -4.12 -5.62 9.84
C LEU A 187 -5.22 -6.58 10.36
N ASP A 188 -6.47 -6.12 10.45
CA ASP A 188 -7.64 -6.97 10.70
C ASP A 188 -8.79 -6.59 9.77
N ILE A 189 -8.89 -7.31 8.66
CA ILE A 189 -9.82 -7.03 7.58
C ILE A 189 -11.27 -7.28 8.01
N GLN A 190 -11.51 -8.26 8.87
CA GLN A 190 -12.86 -8.53 9.38
C GLN A 190 -13.33 -7.41 10.29
N LYS A 191 -12.45 -6.93 11.18
CA LYS A 191 -12.73 -5.77 12.03
C LYS A 191 -12.95 -4.51 11.19
N TRP A 192 -12.13 -4.30 10.16
CA TRP A 192 -12.23 -3.16 9.25
C TRP A 192 -13.56 -3.13 8.48
N THR A 193 -13.96 -4.25 7.88
CA THR A 193 -15.25 -4.32 7.15
C THR A 193 -16.44 -4.11 8.06
N THR A 194 -16.38 -4.64 9.29
CA THR A 194 -17.41 -4.44 10.32
C THR A 194 -17.49 -2.98 10.75
N PHE A 195 -16.33 -2.34 11.01
CA PHE A 195 -16.27 -0.93 11.42
C PHE A 195 -16.88 -0.01 10.37
N HIS A 196 -16.60 -0.25 9.09
CA HIS A 196 -17.11 0.58 7.99
C HIS A 196 -18.50 0.19 7.51
N ASN A 197 -19.11 -0.86 8.08
CA ASN A 197 -20.40 -1.41 7.66
C ASN A 197 -20.45 -1.67 6.14
N ILE A 198 -19.44 -2.41 5.66
CA ILE A 198 -19.30 -2.83 4.26
C ILE A 198 -19.26 -4.35 4.14
N SER A 199 -19.43 -4.86 2.92
CA SER A 199 -19.39 -6.30 2.63
C SER A 199 -18.05 -6.92 3.06
N LYS A 200 -18.10 -8.11 3.62
CA LYS A 200 -16.89 -8.89 3.96
C LYS A 200 -16.06 -9.16 2.70
N LEU A 201 -14.75 -9.16 2.86
CA LEU A 201 -13.81 -9.56 1.80
C LEU A 201 -13.56 -11.07 1.90
N THR A 202 -14.55 -11.88 1.53
CA THR A 202 -14.56 -13.34 1.76
C THR A 202 -13.44 -14.08 1.05
N GLU A 203 -12.97 -13.54 -0.08
CA GLU A 203 -11.90 -14.15 -0.88
C GLU A 203 -10.50 -13.60 -0.53
N SER A 204 -10.40 -12.79 0.52
CA SER A 204 -9.16 -12.19 0.99
C SER A 204 -8.72 -12.82 2.31
N LEU A 205 -7.42 -13.12 2.42
CA LEU A 205 -6.81 -13.54 3.67
C LEU A 205 -6.78 -12.40 4.68
N ASN A 206 -6.91 -12.70 5.95
CA ASN A 206 -6.90 -11.71 7.02
C ASN A 206 -5.59 -11.82 7.83
N PRO A 207 -4.72 -10.79 7.88
CA PRO A 207 -3.47 -10.82 8.64
C PRO A 207 -3.64 -11.24 10.10
N ALA A 208 -4.73 -10.81 10.73
CA ALA A 208 -5.04 -11.11 12.13
C ALA A 208 -5.31 -12.61 12.43
N ASP A 209 -5.41 -13.45 11.40
CA ASP A 209 -5.58 -14.90 11.57
C ASP A 209 -4.24 -15.66 11.57
N PHE A 210 -3.11 -14.95 11.29
CA PHE A 210 -1.75 -15.52 11.19
C PHE A 210 -0.80 -15.00 12.27
N THR A 211 -1.31 -14.48 13.38
CA THR A 211 -0.50 -13.84 14.43
C THR A 211 0.52 -14.80 15.05
N LYS A 212 0.22 -16.10 15.12
CA LYS A 212 1.13 -17.13 15.65
C LYS A 212 2.40 -17.23 14.78
N ASP A 213 2.27 -17.17 13.47
CA ASP A 213 3.39 -17.28 12.52
C ASP A 213 4.26 -16.02 12.53
N LEU A 214 3.75 -14.92 13.07
CA LEU A 214 4.39 -13.60 13.11
C LEU A 214 5.11 -13.29 14.43
N GLU A 215 5.02 -14.13 15.46
CA GLU A 215 5.53 -13.85 16.80
C GLU A 215 7.06 -13.67 16.86
N ASN A 216 7.78 -14.26 15.91
CA ASN A 216 9.26 -14.20 15.85
C ASN A 216 9.80 -13.11 14.93
N ILE A 217 8.95 -12.38 14.20
CA ILE A 217 9.35 -11.31 13.28
C ILE A 217 9.28 -9.97 13.98
N GLU A 218 10.30 -9.13 13.78
CA GLU A 218 10.27 -7.75 14.24
C GLU A 218 9.20 -6.95 13.50
N GLN A 219 8.28 -6.33 14.23
CA GLN A 219 7.17 -5.57 13.69
C GLN A 219 7.17 -4.14 14.23
N TYR A 220 7.01 -3.17 13.31
CA TYR A 220 6.87 -1.75 13.64
C TYR A 220 5.62 -1.20 12.98
N HIS A 221 4.71 -0.64 13.80
CA HIS A 221 3.41 -0.16 13.32
C HIS A 221 3.25 1.33 13.61
N LEU A 222 3.13 2.13 12.55
CA LEU A 222 2.80 3.55 12.64
C LEU A 222 1.29 3.73 12.45
N ILE A 223 0.61 4.27 13.48
CA ILE A 223 -0.85 4.32 13.57
C ILE A 223 -1.29 5.77 13.67
N GLY A 224 -2.18 6.19 12.77
CA GLY A 224 -2.71 7.56 12.75
C GLY A 224 -3.88 7.75 13.72
N ASN A 225 -3.76 8.66 14.67
CA ASN A 225 -4.87 9.03 15.55
C ASN A 225 -6.04 9.70 14.80
N ASN A 226 -5.72 10.35 13.66
CA ASN A 226 -6.70 11.04 12.81
C ASN A 226 -7.10 10.20 11.59
N ASP A 227 -6.69 8.93 11.54
CA ASP A 227 -7.03 8.03 10.44
C ASP A 227 -8.48 7.52 10.57
N LYS A 228 -9.33 7.95 9.63
CA LYS A 228 -10.74 7.52 9.55
C LYS A 228 -10.94 6.33 8.62
N ILE A 229 -9.91 5.93 7.85
CA ILE A 229 -9.95 4.81 6.92
C ILE A 229 -9.46 3.54 7.60
N ILE A 230 -8.34 3.62 8.33
CA ILE A 230 -7.84 2.52 9.17
C ILE A 230 -7.73 3.04 10.61
N PRO A 231 -8.84 3.09 11.36
CA PRO A 231 -8.82 3.53 12.75
C PRO A 231 -7.94 2.64 13.62
N LYS A 232 -7.40 3.21 14.70
CA LYS A 232 -6.55 2.49 15.66
C LYS A 232 -7.12 1.16 16.16
N ASP A 233 -8.46 1.04 16.20
CA ASP A 233 -9.15 -0.17 16.63
C ASP A 233 -8.83 -1.39 15.73
N ILE A 234 -8.45 -1.17 14.47
CA ILE A 234 -8.04 -2.23 13.54
C ILE A 234 -6.69 -2.80 13.99
N PHE A 235 -5.73 -1.93 14.31
CA PHE A 235 -4.46 -2.36 14.90
C PHE A 235 -4.65 -3.05 16.26
N LEU A 236 -5.46 -2.47 17.14
CA LEU A 236 -5.72 -3.04 18.46
C LEU A 236 -6.35 -4.43 18.39
N SER A 237 -7.25 -4.66 17.42
CA SER A 237 -7.83 -5.98 17.16
C SER A 237 -6.76 -6.98 16.74
N TYR A 238 -5.89 -6.64 15.81
CA TYR A 238 -4.74 -7.46 15.40
C TYR A 238 -3.79 -7.75 16.56
N TYR A 239 -3.34 -6.68 17.25
CA TYR A 239 -2.40 -6.77 18.36
C TYR A 239 -2.92 -7.62 19.53
N SER A 240 -4.24 -7.58 19.78
CA SER A 240 -4.87 -8.38 20.87
C SER A 240 -4.79 -9.88 20.66
N LYS A 241 -4.63 -10.34 19.42
CA LYS A 241 -4.57 -11.78 19.09
C LYS A 241 -3.18 -12.41 19.30
N PHE A 242 -2.15 -11.62 19.54
CA PHE A 242 -0.82 -12.14 19.84
C PHE A 242 -0.73 -12.63 21.29
N ILE A 243 -0.14 -13.81 21.48
CA ILE A 243 0.24 -14.33 22.79
C ILE A 243 1.56 -13.67 23.22
N ASN A 244 2.60 -13.74 22.36
CA ASN A 244 3.87 -13.08 22.59
C ASN A 244 3.93 -11.76 21.76
N LYS A 245 4.17 -10.64 22.47
CA LYS A 245 4.20 -9.29 21.89
C LYS A 245 5.59 -8.64 21.91
N ASN A 246 6.62 -9.38 22.31
CA ASN A 246 7.97 -8.84 22.55
C ASN A 246 8.63 -8.29 21.27
N LYS A 247 8.19 -8.73 20.09
CA LYS A 247 8.70 -8.31 18.79
C LYS A 247 7.86 -7.21 18.13
N ILE A 248 6.84 -6.69 18.81
CA ILE A 248 5.90 -5.72 18.26
C ILE A 248 6.12 -4.36 18.91
N THR A 249 6.56 -3.40 18.10
CA THR A 249 6.67 -1.99 18.48
C THR A 249 5.65 -1.18 17.70
N PHE A 250 5.00 -0.21 18.32
CA PHE A 250 4.05 0.65 17.63
C PHE A 250 4.07 2.07 18.18
N SER A 251 3.61 3.01 17.36
CA SER A 251 3.50 4.42 17.71
C SER A 251 2.18 5.00 17.23
N TYR A 252 1.49 5.72 18.11
CA TYR A 252 0.34 6.56 17.78
C TYR A 252 0.81 7.94 17.39
N LEU A 253 0.42 8.41 16.21
CA LEU A 253 0.85 9.67 15.62
C LEU A 253 -0.36 10.52 15.24
N ASN A 254 -0.24 11.84 15.25
CA ASN A 254 -1.34 12.74 14.88
C ASN A 254 -1.52 12.87 13.37
N GLU A 255 -1.33 11.75 12.66
CA GLU A 255 -1.41 11.66 11.22
C GLU A 255 -2.78 11.16 10.75
N SER A 256 -3.16 11.52 9.53
CA SER A 256 -4.31 10.96 8.82
C SER A 256 -3.88 9.83 7.90
N HIS A 257 -4.83 9.17 7.20
CA HIS A 257 -4.52 8.00 6.39
C HIS A 257 -3.41 8.22 5.34
N ASN A 258 -3.45 9.34 4.61
CA ASN A 258 -2.56 9.61 3.48
C ASN A 258 -1.56 10.75 3.74
N CYS A 259 -1.50 11.30 4.94
CA CYS A 259 -0.63 12.42 5.31
C CYS A 259 -0.18 12.24 6.77
N CYS A 260 0.91 12.62 7.13
CA CYS A 260 2.16 13.16 6.64
C CYS A 260 3.27 12.27 7.22
N TRP A 261 3.35 11.07 6.66
CA TRP A 261 4.11 9.94 7.21
C TRP A 261 5.62 10.05 7.04
N GLU A 262 6.10 10.98 6.21
CA GLU A 262 7.51 11.10 5.84
C GLU A 262 8.41 11.31 7.08
N LYS A 263 8.10 12.32 7.88
CA LYS A 263 8.90 12.62 9.09
C LYS A 263 8.86 11.53 10.16
N PRO A 264 7.67 11.00 10.55
CA PRO A 264 7.60 9.86 11.47
C PRO A 264 8.35 8.63 10.99
N TYR A 265 8.24 8.32 9.69
CA TYR A 265 8.93 7.19 9.09
C TYR A 265 10.46 7.38 9.13
N LYS A 266 10.95 8.54 8.69
CA LYS A 266 12.39 8.86 8.77
C LYS A 266 12.93 8.71 10.20
N LYS A 267 12.19 9.23 11.19
CA LYS A 267 12.57 9.08 12.59
C LYS A 267 12.64 7.61 13.02
N LEU A 268 11.69 6.78 12.59
CA LEU A 268 11.72 5.33 12.86
C LEU A 268 12.97 4.70 12.23
N MET A 269 13.24 4.95 10.94
CA MET A 269 14.37 4.35 10.24
C MET A 269 15.70 4.64 10.92
N LEU A 270 15.94 5.87 11.37
CA LEU A 270 17.13 6.25 12.14
C LEU A 270 17.30 5.52 13.48
N THR A 271 16.26 4.86 13.99
CA THR A 271 16.35 4.03 15.21
C THR A 271 16.61 2.56 14.91
N LEU A 272 16.51 2.15 13.66
CA LEU A 272 16.60 0.76 13.20
C LEU A 272 17.95 0.44 12.53
N GLU A 273 18.72 1.47 12.22
CA GLU A 273 20.12 1.41 11.76
C GLU A 273 21.06 1.28 12.96
#